data_9e471072599301161db0624069d3f118
#
_entry.id   9e471072599301161db0624069d3f118
#
_cell.length_a   1.000
_cell.length_b   1.000
_cell.length_c   1.000
_cell.angle_alpha   90.00
_cell.angle_beta   90.00
_cell.angle_gamma   90.00
#
_symmetry.space_group_name_H-M   'P 1'
#
loop_
_entity.id
_entity.type
_entity.pdbx_description
1 polymer ?
#
loop_
_entity_poly.entity_id
_entity_poly.type
_entity_poly.pdbx_seq_one_letter_code
_entity_poly.pdbx_strand_id
1 'polypeptide(L)'
;MENRLEILRTEMDKLIMTSHYPRGYFSHLYCVSHFCTLLALRRNLNVELATTCGMLHDIANVNGSGGDNHALKGAEEAEELLRTIDLYNDEEIKIITTAISRHSNKQEVHEPYDELLKDADVMSHCFYNHDFPVSEWEVDRYKNLLVELGCSPA
;
A
#
# COMPACT_ATOMS: atom_id res chain seq x y z
N MET A 1 -13.19 -13.23 18.19
CA MET A 1 -11.89 -13.10 17.48
C MET A 1 -11.67 -11.62 17.21
N GLU A 2 -10.60 -11.05 17.73
CA GLU A 2 -10.29 -9.63 17.47
C GLU A 2 -10.04 -9.43 15.97
N ASN A 3 -10.64 -8.38 15.41
CA ASN A 3 -10.41 -8.02 14.01
C ASN A 3 -9.08 -7.27 13.91
N ARG A 4 -8.01 -7.99 13.51
CA ARG A 4 -6.66 -7.42 13.45
C ARG A 4 -6.52 -6.25 12.47
N LEU A 5 -7.36 -6.18 11.43
CA LEU A 5 -7.39 -5.00 10.54
C LEU A 5 -7.93 -3.75 11.26
N GLU A 6 -8.92 -3.89 12.12
CA GLU A 6 -9.44 -2.75 12.89
C GLU A 6 -8.43 -2.26 13.94
N ILE A 7 -7.69 -3.19 14.54
CA ILE A 7 -6.58 -2.84 15.44
C ILE A 7 -5.50 -2.09 14.67
N LEU A 8 -5.08 -2.62 13.53
CA LEU A 8 -4.10 -1.97 12.66
C LEU A 8 -4.55 -0.56 12.24
N ARG A 9 -5.79 -0.41 11.78
CA ARG A 9 -6.35 0.89 11.39
C ARG A 9 -6.35 1.87 12.56
N THR A 10 -6.73 1.41 13.76
CA THR A 10 -6.72 2.24 14.96
C THR A 10 -5.32 2.77 15.28
N GLU A 11 -4.27 1.93 15.15
CA GLU A 11 -2.89 2.37 15.37
C GLU A 11 -2.43 3.32 14.25
N MET A 12 -2.75 3.02 13.00
CA MET A 12 -2.41 3.91 11.88
C MET A 12 -3.12 5.26 11.97
N ASP A 13 -4.39 5.29 12.37
CA ASP A 13 -5.15 6.52 12.55
C ASP A 13 -4.50 7.45 13.60
N LYS A 14 -4.00 6.88 14.70
CA LYS A 14 -3.25 7.63 15.71
C LYS A 14 -1.99 8.26 15.14
N LEU A 15 -1.21 7.50 14.36
CA LEU A 15 0.00 7.99 13.71
C LEU A 15 -0.33 9.08 12.69
N ILE A 16 -1.32 8.86 11.84
CA ILE A 16 -1.74 9.82 10.81
C ILE A 16 -2.21 11.13 11.45
N MET A 17 -3.01 11.08 12.52
CA MET A 17 -3.51 12.28 13.18
C MET A 17 -2.42 13.17 13.76
N THR A 18 -1.28 12.61 14.12
CA THR A 18 -0.12 13.35 14.65
C THR A 18 0.91 13.71 13.60
N SER A 19 0.73 13.29 12.35
CA SER A 19 1.63 13.56 11.24
C SER A 19 1.55 15.02 10.75
N HIS A 20 2.49 15.40 9.89
CA HIS A 20 2.52 16.75 9.31
C HIS A 20 1.46 16.99 8.22
N TYR A 21 0.83 15.92 7.69
CA TYR A 21 -0.19 16.03 6.63
C TYR A 21 -1.32 14.99 6.80
N PRO A 22 -2.10 15.05 7.90
CA PRO A 22 -3.11 14.04 8.23
C PRO A 22 -4.11 13.77 7.11
N ARG A 23 -4.68 14.84 6.53
CA ARG A 23 -5.69 14.72 5.47
C ARG A 23 -5.18 13.93 4.25
N GLY A 24 -3.95 14.19 3.82
CA GLY A 24 -3.36 13.50 2.68
C GLY A 24 -3.10 12.05 2.96
N TYR A 25 -2.53 11.73 4.11
CA TYR A 25 -2.26 10.36 4.51
C TYR A 25 -3.53 9.54 4.73
N PHE A 26 -4.56 10.08 5.37
CA PHE A 26 -5.86 9.41 5.44
C PHE A 26 -6.39 9.07 4.04
N SER A 27 -6.43 10.04 3.15
CA SER A 27 -6.91 9.84 1.80
C SER A 27 -6.11 8.78 1.06
N HIS A 28 -4.78 8.88 1.07
CA HIS A 28 -3.89 8.01 0.29
C HIS A 28 -3.86 6.58 0.84
N LEU A 29 -3.55 6.39 2.13
CA LEU A 29 -3.38 5.07 2.71
C LEU A 29 -4.67 4.24 2.66
N TYR A 30 -5.81 4.84 2.97
CA TYR A 30 -7.10 4.16 2.86
C TYR A 30 -7.46 3.84 1.41
N CYS A 31 -7.19 4.75 0.47
CA CYS A 31 -7.40 4.51 -0.96
C CYS A 31 -6.55 3.33 -1.45
N VAL A 32 -5.25 3.32 -1.18
CA VAL A 32 -4.35 2.21 -1.54
C VAL A 32 -4.79 0.90 -0.87
N SER A 33 -5.15 0.94 0.40
CA SER A 33 -5.68 -0.23 1.14
C SER A 33 -6.94 -0.82 0.48
N HIS A 34 -7.87 0.02 0.03
CA HIS A 34 -9.08 -0.44 -0.66
C HIS A 34 -8.77 -1.01 -2.06
N PHE A 35 -7.85 -0.40 -2.81
CA PHE A 35 -7.41 -0.97 -4.09
C PHE A 35 -6.66 -2.29 -3.90
N CYS A 36 -5.86 -2.43 -2.84
CA CYS A 36 -5.25 -3.71 -2.48
C CYS A 36 -6.32 -4.78 -2.23
N THR A 37 -7.40 -4.44 -1.51
CA THR A 37 -8.55 -5.33 -1.30
C THR A 37 -9.17 -5.77 -2.62
N LEU A 38 -9.48 -4.83 -3.51
CA LEU A 38 -10.07 -5.09 -4.82
C LEU A 38 -9.19 -6.00 -5.67
N LEU A 39 -7.90 -5.68 -5.78
CA LEU A 39 -6.94 -6.45 -6.58
C LEU A 39 -6.70 -7.85 -5.98
N ALA A 40 -6.68 -7.98 -4.65
CA ALA A 40 -6.53 -9.28 -4.00
C ALA A 40 -7.71 -10.21 -4.30
N LEU A 41 -8.95 -9.69 -4.23
CA LEU A 41 -10.15 -10.44 -4.62
C LEU A 41 -10.08 -10.90 -6.08
N ARG A 42 -9.65 -10.02 -6.98
CA ARG A 42 -9.54 -10.31 -8.41
C ARG A 42 -8.43 -11.32 -8.72
N ARG A 43 -7.30 -11.24 -8.00
CA ARG A 43 -6.11 -12.07 -8.23
C ARG A 43 -6.04 -13.31 -7.35
N ASN A 44 -7.09 -13.56 -6.57
CA ASN A 44 -7.17 -14.69 -5.63
C ASN A 44 -6.00 -14.74 -4.64
N LEU A 45 -5.65 -13.58 -4.09
CA LEU A 45 -4.66 -13.43 -3.01
C LEU A 45 -5.36 -13.26 -1.65
N ASN A 46 -4.62 -13.41 -0.56
CA ASN A 46 -5.18 -13.17 0.77
C ASN A 46 -5.51 -11.67 0.92
N VAL A 47 -6.80 -11.38 1.02
CA VAL A 47 -7.34 -10.01 1.08
C VAL A 47 -6.83 -9.24 2.28
N GLU A 48 -6.75 -9.91 3.43
CA GLU A 48 -6.33 -9.27 4.68
C GLU A 48 -4.86 -8.86 4.64
N LEU A 49 -3.96 -9.73 4.13
CA LEU A 49 -2.55 -9.39 3.95
C LEU A 49 -2.36 -8.26 2.94
N ALA A 50 -3.07 -8.31 1.82
CA ALA A 50 -3.02 -7.25 0.81
C ALA A 50 -3.49 -5.90 1.36
N THR A 51 -4.61 -5.90 2.09
CA THR A 51 -5.16 -4.70 2.75
C THR A 51 -4.15 -4.12 3.76
N THR A 52 -3.48 -4.99 4.53
CA THR A 52 -2.42 -4.60 5.46
C THR A 52 -1.23 -3.97 4.75
N CYS A 53 -0.77 -4.53 3.63
CA CYS A 53 0.29 -3.93 2.81
C CYS A 53 -0.07 -2.50 2.40
N GLY A 54 -1.27 -2.29 1.86
CA GLY A 54 -1.74 -0.97 1.45
C GLY A 54 -1.82 0.04 2.60
N MET A 55 -2.25 -0.41 3.78
CA MET A 55 -2.38 0.46 4.94
C MET A 55 -1.03 0.91 5.51
N LEU A 56 0.02 0.09 5.36
CA LEU A 56 1.33 0.33 5.96
C LEU A 56 2.39 0.86 4.98
N HIS A 57 2.15 0.85 3.66
CA HIS A 57 3.22 1.02 2.68
C HIS A 57 4.01 2.34 2.83
N ASP A 58 3.38 3.37 3.31
CA ASP A 58 3.96 4.72 3.49
C ASP A 58 4.11 5.14 4.97
N ILE A 59 4.16 4.17 5.89
CA ILE A 59 4.27 4.45 7.35
C ILE A 59 5.48 5.34 7.68
N ALA A 60 6.61 5.18 7.00
CA ALA A 60 7.79 6.02 7.20
C ALA A 60 7.53 7.49 6.81
N ASN A 61 6.74 7.73 5.77
CA ASN A 61 6.33 9.08 5.38
C ASN A 61 5.39 9.69 6.44
N VAL A 62 4.46 8.91 6.97
CA VAL A 62 3.56 9.33 8.06
C VAL A 62 4.36 9.75 9.29
N ASN A 63 5.36 8.98 9.67
CA ASN A 63 6.23 9.25 10.82
C ASN A 63 7.28 10.35 10.56
N GLY A 64 7.44 10.81 9.31
CA GLY A 64 8.41 11.82 8.93
C GLY A 64 9.85 11.30 8.80
N SER A 65 10.04 9.99 8.83
CA SER A 65 11.35 9.32 8.69
C SER A 65 11.70 8.93 7.25
N GLY A 66 10.73 9.01 6.32
CA GLY A 66 10.80 8.45 4.97
C GLY A 66 11.96 8.95 4.12
N GLY A 67 11.80 10.11 3.49
CA GLY A 67 12.78 10.62 2.52
C GLY A 67 13.01 9.68 1.34
N ASP A 68 14.21 9.69 0.75
CA ASP A 68 14.55 8.91 -0.44
C ASP A 68 14.48 7.38 -0.22
N ASN A 69 14.57 6.93 1.03
CA ASN A 69 14.53 5.52 1.41
C ASN A 69 13.21 5.11 2.08
N HIS A 70 12.11 5.83 1.84
CA HIS A 70 10.84 5.62 2.55
C HIS A 70 10.33 4.17 2.48
N ALA A 71 10.53 3.47 1.36
CA ALA A 71 10.09 2.08 1.22
C ALA A 71 10.85 1.11 2.13
N LEU A 72 12.18 1.26 2.24
CA LEU A 72 13.00 0.42 3.12
C LEU A 72 12.71 0.72 4.59
N LYS A 73 12.71 1.99 4.97
CA LYS A 73 12.36 2.41 6.34
C LYS A 73 10.92 2.05 6.68
N GLY A 74 10.00 2.19 5.72
CA GLY A 74 8.62 1.78 5.90
C GLY A 74 8.47 0.29 6.19
N ALA A 75 9.27 -0.56 5.56
CA ALA A 75 9.29 -1.98 5.85
C ALA A 75 9.78 -2.28 7.29
N GLU A 76 10.82 -1.59 7.75
CA GLU A 76 11.33 -1.72 9.13
C GLU A 76 10.30 -1.26 10.16
N GLU A 77 9.70 -0.09 9.97
CA GLU A 77 8.68 0.46 10.87
C GLU A 77 7.37 -0.36 10.87
N ALA A 78 7.00 -0.90 9.71
CA ALA A 78 5.86 -1.81 9.60
C ALA A 78 6.11 -3.12 10.35
N GLU A 79 7.32 -3.70 10.27
CA GLU A 79 7.69 -4.87 11.04
C GLU A 79 7.57 -4.61 12.55
N GLU A 80 8.11 -3.49 13.04
CA GLU A 80 8.04 -3.12 14.45
C GLU A 80 6.58 -2.99 14.92
N LEU A 81 5.73 -2.31 14.15
CA LEU A 81 4.32 -2.16 14.47
C LEU A 81 3.58 -3.51 14.48
N LEU A 82 3.77 -4.35 13.46
CA LEU A 82 3.12 -5.65 13.36
C LEU A 82 3.53 -6.60 14.49
N ARG A 83 4.81 -6.58 14.90
CA ARG A 83 5.27 -7.34 16.06
C ARG A 83 4.71 -6.81 17.37
N THR A 84 4.53 -5.50 17.49
CA THR A 84 3.90 -4.86 18.68
C THR A 84 2.42 -5.24 18.79
N ILE A 85 1.70 -5.30 17.66
CA ILE A 85 0.30 -5.74 17.60
C ILE A 85 0.16 -7.24 17.96
N ASP A 86 1.19 -8.06 17.68
CA ASP A 86 1.27 -9.50 18.01
C ASP A 86 0.09 -10.34 17.49
N LEU A 87 -0.45 -10.00 16.32
CA LEU A 87 -1.56 -10.69 15.65
C LEU A 87 -1.18 -11.24 14.26
N TYR A 88 0.06 -11.05 13.84
CA TYR A 88 0.61 -11.52 12.57
C TYR A 88 1.77 -12.47 12.83
N ASN A 89 1.81 -13.59 12.12
CA ASN A 89 2.94 -14.52 12.23
C ASN A 89 4.13 -14.05 11.38
N ASP A 90 5.31 -14.67 11.57
CA ASP A 90 6.55 -14.29 10.90
C ASP A 90 6.46 -14.37 9.38
N GLU A 91 5.74 -15.33 8.81
CA GLU A 91 5.56 -15.47 7.37
C GLU A 91 4.71 -14.31 6.80
N GLU A 92 3.61 -13.97 7.46
CA GLU A 92 2.76 -12.84 7.11
C GLU A 92 3.53 -11.51 7.19
N ILE A 93 4.27 -11.29 8.27
CA ILE A 93 5.13 -10.11 8.45
C ILE A 93 6.14 -10.02 7.31
N LYS A 94 6.79 -11.13 6.96
CA LYS A 94 7.76 -11.17 5.86
C LYS A 94 7.13 -10.80 4.51
N ILE A 95 5.94 -11.33 4.20
CA ILE A 95 5.22 -10.99 2.96
C ILE A 95 4.94 -9.47 2.92
N ILE A 96 4.38 -8.93 4.00
CA ILE A 96 3.99 -7.53 4.09
C ILE A 96 5.20 -6.61 3.96
N THR A 97 6.25 -6.86 4.74
CA THR A 97 7.44 -6.00 4.74
C THR A 97 8.23 -6.08 3.44
N THR A 98 8.26 -7.26 2.78
CA THR A 98 8.85 -7.41 1.45
C THR A 98 8.10 -6.55 0.43
N ALA A 99 6.77 -6.63 0.39
CA ALA A 99 5.96 -5.82 -0.51
C ALA A 99 6.19 -4.32 -0.27
N ILE A 100 6.21 -3.88 0.99
CA ILE A 100 6.47 -2.48 1.35
C ILE A 100 7.87 -2.05 0.88
N SER A 101 8.90 -2.85 1.11
CA SER A 101 10.28 -2.51 0.73
C SER A 101 10.48 -2.31 -0.78
N ARG A 102 9.61 -2.92 -1.61
CA ARG A 102 9.70 -2.92 -3.07
C ARG A 102 8.68 -2.02 -3.76
N HIS A 103 7.72 -1.42 -3.03
CA HIS A 103 6.59 -0.74 -3.64
C HIS A 103 6.98 0.47 -4.51
N SER A 104 8.08 1.14 -4.19
CA SER A 104 8.59 2.29 -4.97
C SER A 104 9.21 1.87 -6.30
N ASN A 105 9.66 0.62 -6.45
CA ASN A 105 10.30 0.13 -7.66
C ASN A 105 9.26 -0.34 -8.68
N LYS A 106 8.58 0.63 -9.33
CA LYS A 106 7.46 0.38 -10.23
C LYS A 106 7.87 -0.28 -11.56
N GLN A 107 9.14 -0.21 -11.93
CA GLN A 107 9.64 -0.71 -13.23
C GLN A 107 10.08 -2.17 -13.18
N GLU A 108 10.40 -2.70 -12.01
CA GLU A 108 10.75 -4.10 -11.84
C GLU A 108 9.52 -4.94 -11.51
N VAL A 109 9.56 -6.20 -11.92
CA VAL A 109 8.53 -7.21 -11.60
C VAL A 109 9.03 -8.09 -10.47
N HIS A 110 8.20 -8.26 -9.45
CA HIS A 110 8.51 -9.04 -8.27
C HIS A 110 7.40 -10.04 -7.96
N GLU A 111 7.24 -10.43 -6.69
CA GLU A 111 6.26 -11.39 -6.23
C GLU A 111 4.80 -10.82 -6.24
N PRO A 112 3.78 -11.68 -6.20
CA PRO A 112 2.38 -11.26 -6.37
C PRO A 112 1.91 -10.15 -5.44
N TYR A 113 2.29 -10.14 -4.16
CA TYR A 113 1.92 -9.06 -3.24
C TYR A 113 2.67 -7.76 -3.49
N ASP A 114 3.91 -7.86 -3.97
CA ASP A 114 4.71 -6.69 -4.35
C ASP A 114 4.06 -5.98 -5.54
N GLU A 115 3.69 -6.75 -6.58
CA GLU A 115 3.02 -6.23 -7.76
C GLU A 115 1.64 -5.67 -7.44
N LEU A 116 0.89 -6.35 -6.60
CA LEU A 116 -0.43 -5.89 -6.15
C LEU A 116 -0.33 -4.54 -5.44
N LEU A 117 0.63 -4.36 -4.53
CA LEU A 117 0.81 -3.10 -3.80
C LEU A 117 1.24 -1.96 -4.73
N LYS A 118 2.18 -2.22 -5.66
CA LYS A 118 2.59 -1.23 -6.67
C LYS A 118 1.41 -0.79 -7.54
N ASP A 119 0.58 -1.73 -7.97
CA ASP A 119 -0.60 -1.47 -8.78
C ASP A 119 -1.64 -0.64 -8.02
N ALA A 120 -1.91 -0.98 -6.76
CA ALA A 120 -2.83 -0.26 -5.90
C ALA A 120 -2.37 1.20 -5.65
N ASP A 121 -1.07 1.40 -5.46
CA ASP A 121 -0.49 2.72 -5.28
C ASP A 121 -0.60 3.57 -6.56
N VAL A 122 -0.31 2.99 -7.73
CA VAL A 122 -0.53 3.64 -9.04
C VAL A 122 -2.01 3.99 -9.24
N MET A 123 -2.93 3.10 -8.91
CA MET A 123 -4.37 3.39 -8.98
C MET A 123 -4.75 4.59 -8.10
N SER A 124 -4.21 4.65 -6.90
CA SER A 124 -4.46 5.79 -6.00
C SER A 124 -3.99 7.10 -6.60
N HIS A 125 -2.81 7.14 -7.21
CA HIS A 125 -2.29 8.32 -7.88
C HIS A 125 -3.15 8.73 -9.09
N CYS A 126 -3.44 7.78 -9.98
CA CYS A 126 -4.12 8.05 -11.24
C CYS A 126 -5.61 8.36 -11.06
N PHE A 127 -6.27 7.78 -10.05
CA PHE A 127 -7.70 7.98 -9.80
C PHE A 127 -8.00 9.14 -8.86
N TYR A 128 -6.98 9.68 -8.18
CA TYR A 128 -7.16 10.87 -7.36
C TYR A 128 -7.60 12.08 -8.19
N ASN A 129 -6.99 12.26 -9.36
CA ASN A 129 -7.43 13.25 -10.34
C ASN A 129 -7.05 12.78 -11.75
N HIS A 130 -8.05 12.34 -12.52
CA HIS A 130 -7.85 11.81 -13.88
C HIS A 130 -7.34 12.82 -14.90
N ASP A 131 -7.42 14.13 -14.58
CA ASP A 131 -6.89 15.20 -15.42
C ASP A 131 -5.37 15.39 -15.23
N PHE A 132 -4.78 14.80 -14.20
CA PHE A 132 -3.35 14.86 -14.00
C PHE A 132 -2.63 13.91 -14.96
N PRO A 133 -1.50 14.32 -15.53
CA PRO A 133 -0.70 13.42 -16.35
C PRO A 133 -0.16 12.26 -15.49
N VAL A 134 -0.27 11.05 -16.04
CA VAL A 134 0.33 9.86 -15.41
C VAL A 134 1.85 9.96 -15.54
N SER A 135 2.57 9.70 -14.46
CA SER A 135 4.03 9.68 -14.46
C SER A 135 4.58 8.65 -15.47
N GLU A 136 5.65 8.98 -16.18
CA GLU A 136 6.22 8.12 -17.23
C GLU A 136 6.51 6.69 -16.74
N TRP A 137 7.00 6.55 -15.50
CA TRP A 137 7.30 5.25 -14.88
C TRP A 137 6.07 4.48 -14.39
N GLU A 138 4.87 5.06 -14.44
CA GLU A 138 3.59 4.44 -14.05
C GLU A 138 2.68 4.13 -15.23
N VAL A 139 2.93 4.74 -16.41
CA VAL A 139 2.04 4.67 -17.58
C VAL A 139 1.72 3.24 -18.01
N ASP A 140 2.72 2.38 -18.14
CA ASP A 140 2.51 1.01 -18.62
C ASP A 140 1.73 0.19 -17.60
N ARG A 141 2.05 0.35 -16.32
CA ARG A 141 1.34 -0.31 -15.22
C ARG A 141 -0.12 0.15 -15.16
N TYR A 142 -0.36 1.43 -15.28
CA TYR A 142 -1.71 2.00 -15.32
C TYR A 142 -2.54 1.50 -16.51
N LYS A 143 -1.97 1.45 -17.71
CA LYS A 143 -2.65 0.89 -18.89
C LYS A 143 -3.03 -0.58 -18.70
N ASN A 144 -2.11 -1.38 -18.17
CA ASN A 144 -2.37 -2.79 -17.89
C ASN A 144 -3.51 -2.96 -16.85
N LEU A 145 -3.54 -2.13 -15.83
CA LEU A 145 -4.62 -2.11 -14.83
C LEU A 145 -5.98 -1.79 -15.45
N LEU A 146 -6.05 -0.78 -16.33
CA LEU A 146 -7.30 -0.46 -17.02
C LEU A 146 -7.81 -1.66 -17.84
N VAL A 147 -6.92 -2.36 -18.54
CA VAL A 147 -7.28 -3.58 -19.28
C VAL A 147 -7.76 -4.68 -18.32
N GLU A 148 -7.02 -4.93 -17.25
CA GLU A 148 -7.39 -5.93 -16.23
C GLU A 148 -8.76 -5.65 -15.62
N LEU A 149 -9.09 -4.38 -15.38
CA LEU A 149 -10.36 -3.95 -14.79
C LEU A 149 -11.50 -3.83 -15.82
N GLY A 150 -11.22 -4.04 -17.10
CA GLY A 150 -12.22 -3.89 -18.17
C GLY A 150 -12.59 -2.44 -18.43
N CYS A 151 -11.72 -1.50 -18.10
CA CYS A 151 -11.90 -0.07 -18.36
C CYS A 151 -11.25 0.27 -19.70
N SER A 152 -11.92 1.11 -20.50
CA SER A 152 -11.30 1.70 -21.69
C SER A 152 -10.46 2.89 -21.28
N PRO A 153 -9.22 3.03 -21.77
CA PRO A 153 -8.50 4.30 -21.61
C PRO A 153 -9.30 5.42 -22.31
N ALA A 154 -9.47 6.52 -21.60
CA ALA A 154 -10.13 7.70 -22.14
C ALA A 154 -9.35 8.31 -23.28
#